data_61ddcfe77b0a1737c12cdc1f8395447a
#
_entry.id   61ddcfe77b0a1737c12cdc1f8395447a
#
_cell.length_a   1.000
_cell.length_b   1.000
_cell.length_c   1.000
_cell.angle_alpha   90.00
_cell.angle_beta   90.00
_cell.angle_gamma   90.00
#
_symmetry.space_group_name_H-M   'P 1'
#
loop_
_entity.id
_entity.type
_entity.pdbx_description
1 polymer ?
#
loop_
_entity_poly.entity_id
_entity_poly.type
_entity_poly.pdbx_seq_one_letter_code
_entity_poly.pdbx_strand_id
1 'polypeptide(L)'
;MAVDRSYVAKNDIERARLRALVTRSSDADLARAMPGGWTVAAVLGHLAYWDQRILTLIEAWERGVPPPLERGEDVDWINDAGKPLLLALSPRKAADVAVTIAEAVDRRVAALPEDLVAKNAAAGSPLNLSRAVHRKEHLDEIERVLAR
;
A
#
# COMPACT_ATOMS: atom_id res chain seq x y z
N MET A 1 3.61 28.33 -7.58
CA MET A 1 3.40 27.23 -8.55
C MET A 1 2.57 26.14 -7.92
N ALA A 2 1.65 25.57 -8.69
CA ALA A 2 0.86 24.43 -8.21
C ALA A 2 1.76 23.20 -8.00
N VAL A 3 1.50 22.46 -6.93
CA VAL A 3 2.20 21.19 -6.67
C VAL A 3 1.68 20.07 -7.57
N ASP A 4 2.54 19.11 -7.88
CA ASP A 4 2.15 17.93 -8.66
C ASP A 4 1.27 17.01 -7.81
N ARG A 5 0.07 16.74 -8.32
CA ARG A 5 -0.91 15.81 -7.73
C ARG A 5 -1.35 14.73 -8.72
N SER A 6 -0.53 14.45 -9.74
CA SER A 6 -0.84 13.44 -10.74
C SER A 6 -1.01 12.04 -10.16
N TYR A 7 -0.47 11.80 -8.96
CA TYR A 7 -0.61 10.53 -8.24
C TYR A 7 -2.06 10.24 -7.86
N VAL A 8 -2.92 11.24 -7.68
CA VAL A 8 -4.30 11.04 -7.21
C VAL A 8 -5.09 10.16 -8.18
N ALA A 9 -5.11 10.51 -9.45
CA ALA A 9 -5.83 9.74 -10.48
C ALA A 9 -5.25 8.32 -10.63
N LYS A 10 -3.93 8.18 -10.56
CA LYS A 10 -3.26 6.87 -10.64
C LYS A 10 -3.60 5.99 -9.44
N ASN A 11 -3.61 6.56 -8.24
CA ASN A 11 -4.02 5.87 -7.02
C ASN A 11 -5.48 5.39 -7.13
N ASP A 12 -6.38 6.22 -7.65
CA ASP A 12 -7.79 5.88 -7.83
C ASP A 12 -7.98 4.66 -8.74
N ILE A 13 -7.23 4.60 -9.84
CA ILE A 13 -7.29 3.48 -10.79
C ILE A 13 -6.89 2.16 -10.11
N GLU A 14 -5.74 2.14 -9.45
CA GLU A 14 -5.23 0.91 -8.82
C GLU A 14 -6.02 0.52 -7.56
N ARG A 15 -6.59 1.49 -6.84
CA ARG A 15 -7.51 1.20 -5.74
C ARG A 15 -8.81 0.55 -6.24
N ALA A 16 -9.38 1.03 -7.32
CA ALA A 16 -10.55 0.42 -7.94
C ALA A 16 -10.26 -1.02 -8.39
N ARG A 17 -9.07 -1.24 -8.96
CA ARG A 17 -8.61 -2.57 -9.36
C ARG A 17 -8.45 -3.52 -8.15
N LEU A 18 -7.86 -3.04 -7.06
CA LEU A 18 -7.74 -3.78 -5.80
C LEU A 18 -9.11 -4.19 -5.26
N ARG A 19 -10.04 -3.25 -5.19
CA ARG A 19 -11.40 -3.51 -4.73
C ARG A 19 -12.08 -4.57 -5.59
N ALA A 20 -11.99 -4.47 -6.91
CA ALA A 20 -12.57 -5.43 -7.84
C ALA A 20 -11.97 -6.84 -7.65
N LEU A 21 -10.66 -6.94 -7.49
CA LEU A 21 -9.98 -8.21 -7.24
C LEU A 21 -10.47 -8.85 -5.94
N VAL A 22 -10.53 -8.10 -4.86
CA VAL A 22 -10.98 -8.62 -3.55
C VAL A 22 -12.46 -9.05 -3.62
N THR A 23 -13.30 -8.28 -4.28
CA THR A 23 -14.74 -8.58 -4.41
C THR A 23 -14.99 -9.88 -5.18
N ARG A 24 -14.23 -10.13 -6.27
CA ARG A 24 -14.42 -11.33 -7.10
C ARG A 24 -13.70 -12.57 -6.59
N SER A 25 -12.74 -12.41 -5.67
CA SER A 25 -11.94 -13.53 -5.19
C SER A 25 -12.68 -14.32 -4.12
N SER A 26 -12.68 -15.65 -4.26
CA SER A 26 -13.15 -16.57 -3.22
C SER A 26 -12.14 -16.66 -2.08
N ASP A 27 -12.54 -17.25 -0.95
CA ASP A 27 -11.61 -17.52 0.14
C ASP A 27 -10.49 -18.49 -0.29
N ALA A 28 -10.80 -19.42 -1.18
CA ALA A 28 -9.80 -20.31 -1.77
C ALA A 28 -8.79 -19.54 -2.63
N ASP A 29 -9.25 -18.58 -3.43
CA ASP A 29 -8.37 -17.70 -4.21
C ASP A 29 -7.43 -16.91 -3.30
N LEU A 30 -7.97 -16.34 -2.23
CA LEU A 30 -7.20 -15.55 -1.26
C LEU A 30 -6.16 -16.39 -0.50
N ALA A 31 -6.44 -17.66 -0.26
CA ALA A 31 -5.50 -18.59 0.39
C ALA A 31 -4.46 -19.17 -0.56
N ARG A 32 -4.56 -18.90 -1.85
CA ARG A 32 -3.69 -19.49 -2.86
C ARG A 32 -2.24 -19.09 -2.68
N ALA A 33 -1.34 -20.06 -2.85
CA ALA A 33 0.10 -19.85 -2.72
C ALA A 33 0.64 -18.93 -3.82
N MET A 34 1.56 -18.07 -3.43
CA MET A 34 2.35 -17.20 -4.30
C MET A 34 3.84 -17.52 -4.15
N PRO A 35 4.69 -17.08 -5.09
CA PRO A 35 6.13 -17.29 -5.00
C PRO A 35 6.72 -16.80 -3.67
N GLY A 36 7.78 -17.46 -3.21
CA GLY A 36 8.49 -17.05 -2.01
C GLY A 36 7.79 -17.39 -0.69
N GLY A 37 6.83 -18.30 -0.70
CA GLY A 37 6.10 -18.71 0.51
C GLY A 37 5.05 -17.71 0.99
N TRP A 38 4.61 -16.82 0.12
CA TRP A 38 3.47 -15.91 0.36
C TRP A 38 2.15 -16.57 -0.03
N THR A 39 1.05 -15.97 0.38
CA THR A 39 -0.30 -16.23 -0.15
C THR A 39 -0.85 -14.94 -0.76
N VAL A 40 -1.88 -15.05 -1.58
CA VAL A 40 -2.57 -13.87 -2.12
C VAL A 40 -2.99 -12.93 -0.99
N ALA A 41 -3.64 -13.45 0.04
CA ALA A 41 -4.07 -12.66 1.20
C ALA A 41 -2.90 -12.00 1.94
N ALA A 42 -1.78 -12.71 2.12
CA ALA A 42 -0.62 -12.14 2.79
C ALA A 42 0.02 -11.00 1.98
N VAL A 43 0.03 -11.11 0.65
CA VAL A 43 0.49 -10.01 -0.23
C VAL A 43 -0.44 -8.81 -0.13
N LEU A 44 -1.76 -9.02 -0.07
CA LEU A 44 -2.72 -7.94 0.17
C LEU A 44 -2.51 -7.29 1.53
N GLY A 45 -2.26 -8.07 2.57
CA GLY A 45 -1.89 -7.55 3.88
C GLY A 45 -0.59 -6.75 3.89
N HIS A 46 0.38 -7.16 3.09
CA HIS A 46 1.62 -6.41 2.86
C HIS A 46 1.34 -5.04 2.23
N LEU A 47 0.46 -4.96 1.24
CA LEU A 47 0.01 -3.67 0.70
C LEU A 47 -0.63 -2.79 1.78
N ALA A 48 -1.49 -3.38 2.62
CA ALA A 48 -2.13 -2.68 3.72
C ALA A 48 -1.11 -2.10 4.71
N TYR A 49 -0.09 -2.86 5.05
CA TYR A 49 0.97 -2.41 5.96
C TYR A 49 1.68 -1.16 5.43
N TRP A 50 2.11 -1.19 4.18
CA TRP A 50 2.84 -0.07 3.58
C TRP A 50 1.97 1.16 3.35
N ASP A 51 0.70 0.98 3.06
CA ASP A 51 -0.26 2.09 3.01
C ASP A 51 -0.50 2.69 4.41
N GLN A 52 -0.65 1.85 5.43
CA GLN A 52 -0.80 2.30 6.82
C GLN A 52 0.44 3.05 7.29
N ARG A 53 1.62 2.63 6.86
CA ARG A 53 2.87 3.34 7.17
C ARG A 53 2.81 4.79 6.69
N ILE A 54 2.32 5.04 5.50
CA ILE A 54 2.16 6.40 4.96
C ILE A 54 1.22 7.23 5.82
N LEU A 55 0.07 6.66 6.22
CA LEU A 55 -0.86 7.35 7.13
C LEU A 55 -0.19 7.74 8.44
N THR A 56 0.53 6.82 9.05
CA THR A 56 1.25 7.05 10.30
C THR A 56 2.31 8.16 10.17
N LEU A 57 3.05 8.15 9.07
CA LEU A 57 4.08 9.15 8.81
C LEU A 57 3.49 10.54 8.54
N ILE A 58 2.37 10.62 7.85
CA ILE A 58 1.65 11.90 7.63
C ILE A 58 1.23 12.48 8.99
N GLU A 59 0.61 11.69 9.84
CA GLU A 59 0.18 12.13 11.17
C GLU A 59 1.35 12.60 12.03
N ALA A 60 2.47 11.89 11.99
CA ALA A 60 3.68 12.28 12.72
C ALA A 60 4.23 13.63 12.20
N TRP A 61 4.27 13.80 10.89
CA TRP A 61 4.78 15.05 10.29
C TRP A 61 3.91 16.26 10.63
N GLU A 62 2.59 16.06 10.65
CA GLU A 62 1.67 17.13 11.08
C GLU A 62 1.89 17.55 12.54
N ARG A 63 2.42 16.66 13.36
CA ARG A 63 2.84 16.96 14.74
C ARG A 63 4.28 17.48 14.85
N GLY A 64 4.94 17.74 13.72
CA GLY A 64 6.30 18.29 13.67
C GLY A 64 7.42 17.26 13.63
N VAL A 65 7.12 15.99 13.39
CA VAL A 65 8.12 14.92 13.27
C VAL A 65 8.22 14.50 11.79
N PRO A 66 9.22 15.01 11.04
CA PRO A 66 9.38 14.66 9.64
C PRO A 66 9.77 13.18 9.47
N PRO A 67 9.29 12.52 8.41
CA PRO A 67 9.63 11.13 8.17
C PRO A 67 11.10 10.98 7.76
N PRO A 68 11.75 9.86 8.16
CA PRO A 68 13.08 9.53 7.64
C PRO A 68 13.01 9.13 6.17
N LEU A 69 14.12 9.31 5.46
CA LEU A 69 14.27 8.70 4.15
C LEU A 69 14.39 7.17 4.31
N GLU A 70 13.67 6.44 3.47
CA GLU A 70 13.63 5.00 3.48
C GLU A 70 14.87 4.42 2.82
N ARG A 71 15.49 3.41 3.46
CA ARG A 71 16.62 2.68 2.89
C ARG A 71 16.16 1.30 2.44
N GLY A 72 16.62 0.85 1.26
CA GLY A 72 16.21 -0.43 0.70
C GLY A 72 16.46 -1.63 1.62
N GLU A 73 17.60 -1.63 2.33
CA GLU A 73 17.93 -2.68 3.30
C GLU A 73 16.97 -2.74 4.49
N ASP A 74 16.41 -1.61 4.90
CA ASP A 74 15.39 -1.56 5.95
C ASP A 74 14.06 -2.14 5.47
N VAL A 75 13.71 -1.93 4.22
CA VAL A 75 12.50 -2.48 3.60
C VAL A 75 12.52 -4.01 3.64
N ASP A 76 13.64 -4.62 3.29
CA ASP A 76 13.76 -6.07 3.24
C ASP A 76 13.52 -6.74 4.60
N TRP A 77 14.20 -6.28 5.66
CA TRP A 77 13.99 -6.90 6.98
C TRP A 77 12.62 -6.57 7.58
N ILE A 78 12.01 -5.41 7.27
CA ILE A 78 10.65 -5.07 7.68
C ILE A 78 9.66 -6.04 7.03
N ASN A 79 9.82 -6.31 5.73
CA ASN A 79 8.99 -7.28 5.02
C ASN A 79 9.15 -8.69 5.58
N ASP A 80 10.39 -9.11 5.85
CA ASP A 80 10.68 -10.43 6.43
C ASP A 80 10.08 -10.58 7.82
N ALA A 81 10.15 -9.55 8.65
CA ALA A 81 9.56 -9.55 9.98
C ALA A 81 8.03 -9.58 9.96
N GLY A 82 7.41 -8.87 9.01
CA GLY A 82 5.96 -8.82 8.87
C GLY A 82 5.34 -10.08 8.28
N LYS A 83 6.07 -10.82 7.45
CA LYS A 83 5.56 -11.97 6.71
C LYS A 83 4.87 -13.03 7.57
N PRO A 84 5.46 -13.54 8.68
CA PRO A 84 4.79 -14.53 9.53
C PRO A 84 3.47 -14.03 10.12
N LEU A 85 3.41 -12.74 10.47
CA LEU A 85 2.19 -12.12 11.01
C LEU A 85 1.10 -12.01 9.95
N LEU A 86 1.47 -11.61 8.74
CA LEU A 86 0.54 -11.50 7.62
C LEU A 86 -0.01 -12.86 7.19
N LEU A 87 0.83 -13.90 7.19
CA LEU A 87 0.40 -15.27 6.89
C LEU A 87 -0.54 -15.84 7.95
N ALA A 88 -0.48 -15.35 9.18
CA ALA A 88 -1.35 -15.78 10.28
C ALA A 88 -2.76 -15.14 10.25
N LEU A 89 -2.96 -14.08 9.46
CA LEU A 89 -4.27 -13.46 9.33
C LEU A 89 -5.22 -14.35 8.52
N SER A 90 -6.51 -14.31 8.86
CA SER A 90 -7.50 -14.96 8.00
C SER A 90 -7.49 -14.30 6.61
N PRO A 91 -7.56 -15.08 5.53
CA PRO A 91 -7.44 -14.52 4.17
C PRO A 91 -8.44 -13.40 3.87
N ARG A 92 -9.70 -13.58 4.23
CA ARG A 92 -10.73 -12.56 3.99
C ARG A 92 -10.46 -11.29 4.79
N LYS A 93 -10.02 -11.41 6.03
CA LYS A 93 -9.70 -10.25 6.87
C LYS A 93 -8.54 -9.44 6.30
N ALA A 94 -7.48 -10.11 5.85
CA ALA A 94 -6.34 -9.43 5.22
C ALA A 94 -6.77 -8.67 3.95
N ALA A 95 -7.60 -9.28 3.11
CA ALA A 95 -8.12 -8.67 1.89
C ALA A 95 -9.01 -7.45 2.19
N ASP A 96 -9.91 -7.55 3.16
CA ASP A 96 -10.81 -6.45 3.53
C ASP A 96 -10.04 -5.27 4.13
N VAL A 97 -9.04 -5.55 4.97
CA VAL A 97 -8.17 -4.52 5.55
C VAL A 97 -7.37 -3.81 4.45
N ALA A 98 -6.89 -4.55 3.45
CA ALA A 98 -6.17 -3.94 2.32
C ALA A 98 -7.01 -2.89 1.59
N VAL A 99 -8.28 -3.19 1.32
CA VAL A 99 -9.21 -2.24 0.68
C VAL A 99 -9.47 -1.04 1.59
N THR A 100 -9.78 -1.28 2.86
CA THR A 100 -10.10 -0.21 3.83
C THR A 100 -8.94 0.77 3.99
N ILE A 101 -7.72 0.26 4.14
CA ILE A 101 -6.53 1.10 4.32
C ILE A 101 -6.17 1.82 3.01
N ALA A 102 -6.32 1.16 1.85
CA ALA A 102 -6.09 1.82 0.57
C ALA A 102 -7.03 3.02 0.38
N GLU A 103 -8.30 2.88 0.74
CA GLU A 103 -9.27 3.98 0.68
C GLU A 103 -8.88 5.12 1.64
N ALA A 104 -8.45 4.79 2.85
CA ALA A 104 -8.05 5.78 3.84
C ALA A 104 -6.79 6.55 3.42
N VAL A 105 -5.75 5.85 2.95
CA VAL A 105 -4.50 6.50 2.53
C VAL A 105 -4.70 7.35 1.28
N ASP A 106 -5.45 6.88 0.30
CA ASP A 106 -5.69 7.64 -0.93
C ASP A 106 -6.48 8.92 -0.65
N ARG A 107 -7.48 8.84 0.21
CA ARG A 107 -8.23 10.02 0.67
C ARG A 107 -7.30 11.02 1.36
N ARG A 108 -6.41 10.51 2.20
CA ARG A 108 -5.50 11.34 2.98
C ARG A 108 -4.45 12.04 2.10
N VAL A 109 -3.81 11.30 1.18
CA VAL A 109 -2.80 11.88 0.29
C VAL A 109 -3.41 12.84 -0.75
N ALA A 110 -4.65 12.60 -1.18
CA ALA A 110 -5.38 13.52 -2.05
C ALA A 110 -5.70 14.85 -1.36
N ALA A 111 -5.94 14.84 -0.06
CA ALA A 111 -6.32 16.00 0.75
C ALA A 111 -5.16 16.71 1.46
N LEU A 112 -3.91 16.28 1.22
CA LEU A 112 -2.76 16.92 1.86
C LEU A 112 -2.68 18.40 1.52
N PRO A 113 -2.37 19.27 2.52
CA PRO A 113 -2.11 20.68 2.26
C PRO A 113 -0.98 20.87 1.25
N GLU A 114 -1.10 21.90 0.43
CA GLU A 114 -0.12 22.19 -0.63
C GLU A 114 1.30 22.39 -0.08
N ASP A 115 1.41 23.04 1.07
CA ASP A 115 2.69 23.26 1.74
C ASP A 115 3.35 21.95 2.18
N LEU A 116 2.58 20.96 2.63
CA LEU A 116 3.12 19.65 3.01
C LEU A 116 3.57 18.85 1.78
N VAL A 117 2.81 18.91 0.69
CA VAL A 117 3.22 18.28 -0.58
C VAL A 117 4.53 18.91 -1.09
N ALA A 118 4.65 20.24 -1.04
CA ALA A 118 5.87 20.94 -1.43
C ALA A 118 7.06 20.59 -0.52
N LYS A 119 6.85 20.52 0.79
CA LYS A 119 7.88 20.11 1.77
C LYS A 119 8.34 18.67 1.51
N ASN A 120 7.42 17.78 1.21
CA ASN A 120 7.75 16.40 0.88
C ASN A 120 8.67 16.32 -0.35
N ALA A 121 8.34 17.02 -1.42
CA ALA A 121 9.17 17.09 -2.61
C ALA A 121 10.57 17.69 -2.33
N ALA A 122 10.62 18.78 -1.57
CA ALA A 122 11.88 19.43 -1.19
C ALA A 122 12.77 18.55 -0.29
N ALA A 123 12.19 17.67 0.50
CA ALA A 123 12.91 16.76 1.40
C ALA A 123 13.35 15.45 0.72
N GLY A 124 13.19 15.31 -0.59
CA GLY A 124 13.53 14.10 -1.33
C GLY A 124 12.42 13.04 -1.33
N SER A 125 11.19 13.45 -1.13
CA SER A 125 9.99 12.61 -1.15
C SER A 125 10.01 11.43 -0.17
N PRO A 126 10.26 11.69 1.13
CA PRO A 126 10.21 10.61 2.13
C PRO A 126 8.83 9.96 2.27
N LEU A 127 7.77 10.69 1.91
CA LEU A 127 6.44 10.11 1.72
C LEU A 127 6.27 9.76 0.24
N ASN A 128 6.09 8.49 -0.07
CA ASN A 128 5.71 8.07 -1.41
C ASN A 128 4.20 8.23 -1.57
N LEU A 129 3.78 9.36 -2.14
CA LEU A 129 2.38 9.70 -2.34
C LEU A 129 1.74 8.90 -3.47
N SER A 130 2.54 8.36 -4.40
CA SER A 130 2.06 7.48 -5.46
C SER A 130 1.94 6.05 -4.92
N ARG A 131 0.76 5.69 -4.45
CA ARG A 131 0.47 4.34 -3.95
C ARG A 131 0.20 3.34 -5.08
N ALA A 132 -0.05 3.86 -6.28
CA ALA A 132 -0.40 3.07 -7.46
C ALA A 132 0.70 2.10 -7.90
N VAL A 133 1.96 2.50 -7.86
CA VAL A 133 3.09 1.69 -8.35
C VAL A 133 3.19 0.37 -7.57
N HIS A 134 3.19 0.43 -6.25
CA HIS A 134 3.26 -0.73 -5.37
C HIS A 134 2.03 -1.65 -5.53
N ARG A 135 0.84 -1.05 -5.60
CA ARG A 135 -0.39 -1.81 -5.84
C ARG A 135 -0.36 -2.53 -7.18
N LYS A 136 0.00 -1.81 -8.24
CA LYS A 136 0.05 -2.38 -9.59
C LYS A 136 0.98 -3.58 -9.66
N GLU A 137 2.18 -3.47 -9.12
CA GLU A 137 3.16 -4.55 -9.09
C GLU A 137 2.57 -5.83 -8.49
N HIS A 138 2.03 -5.74 -7.28
CA HIS A 138 1.48 -6.90 -6.59
C HIS A 138 0.15 -7.39 -7.17
N LEU A 139 -0.71 -6.50 -7.65
CA LEU A 139 -1.94 -6.92 -8.33
C LEU A 139 -1.67 -7.65 -9.63
N ASP A 140 -0.66 -7.24 -10.39
CA ASP A 140 -0.22 -7.94 -11.60
C ASP A 140 0.26 -9.36 -11.25
N GLU A 141 1.03 -9.52 -10.18
CA GLU A 141 1.50 -10.84 -9.71
C GLU A 141 0.35 -11.74 -9.26
N ILE A 142 -0.58 -11.20 -8.48
CA ILE A 142 -1.76 -11.93 -7.99
C ILE A 142 -2.62 -12.38 -9.17
N GLU A 143 -2.90 -11.52 -10.11
CA GLU A 143 -3.72 -11.86 -11.27
C GLU A 143 -3.08 -12.95 -12.13
N ARG A 144 -1.75 -12.95 -12.28
CA ARG A 144 -1.04 -14.03 -12.96
C ARG A 144 -1.18 -15.37 -12.25
N VAL A 145 -1.15 -15.38 -10.93
CA VAL A 145 -1.36 -16.60 -10.13
C VAL A 145 -2.79 -17.09 -10.24
N LEU A 146 -3.78 -16.20 -10.13
CA LEU A 146 -5.20 -16.56 -10.17
C LEU A 146 -5.67 -16.97 -11.56
N ALA A 147 -4.98 -16.57 -12.62
CA ALA A 147 -5.30 -16.95 -13.99
C ALA A 147 -4.87 -18.39 -14.36
N ARG A 148 -4.14 -19.09 -13.51
CA ARG A 148 -3.61 -20.44 -13.77
C ARG A 148 -4.55 -21.55 -13.34
#